data_664a2a8dbb130c37cd4d6a91c879ae46
#
_entry.id   664a2a8dbb130c37cd4d6a91c879ae46
#
_cell.length_a   1.000
_cell.length_b   1.000
_cell.length_c   1.000
_cell.angle_alpha   90.00
_cell.angle_beta   90.00
_cell.angle_gamma   90.00
#
_symmetry.space_group_name_H-M   'P 1'
#
loop_
_entity.id
_entity.type
_entity.pdbx_description
1 polymer ?
#
loop_
_entity_poly.entity_id
_entity_poly.type
_entity_poly.pdbx_seq_one_letter_code
_entity_poly.pdbx_strand_id
1 'polypeptide(L)'
;MANRAVDLIITYRVVKLLATPFERQEAFKYGIIDKDGKVLRKFRTLKTTAEKKAYTMLHRFVFNLKRILQKAGLGGRLGTFAVALGLLIREDKNYLPYKNLIESAVITYLKETNQYEQLLTEQGEVMTPEIEQNVFCNCFGIDVYEVEDKLVSEGEYAKTL
;
A
#
# COMPACT_ATOMS: atom_id res chain seq x y z
N MET A 1 -12.77 -8.63 -19.58
CA MET A 1 -11.45 -9.23 -19.79
C MET A 1 -10.36 -8.27 -19.35
N ALA A 2 -9.46 -8.73 -18.50
CA ALA A 2 -8.30 -7.95 -18.14
C ALA A 2 -7.44 -7.69 -19.37
N ASN A 3 -7.15 -6.43 -19.66
CA ASN A 3 -6.27 -6.07 -20.76
C ASN A 3 -4.82 -6.30 -20.30
N ARG A 4 -4.15 -7.33 -20.84
CA ARG A 4 -2.78 -7.69 -20.46
C ARG A 4 -1.80 -6.52 -20.56
N ALA A 5 -2.00 -5.63 -21.53
CA ALA A 5 -1.13 -4.47 -21.69
C ALA A 5 -1.28 -3.51 -20.49
N VAL A 6 -2.51 -3.25 -20.06
CA VAL A 6 -2.77 -2.39 -18.87
C VAL A 6 -2.23 -3.06 -17.62
N ASP A 7 -2.43 -4.36 -17.46
CA ASP A 7 -1.94 -5.13 -16.32
C ASP A 7 -0.42 -5.06 -16.20
N LEU A 8 0.28 -5.21 -17.31
CA LEU A 8 1.74 -5.11 -17.37
C LEU A 8 2.22 -3.70 -17.01
N ILE A 9 1.51 -2.67 -17.48
CA ILE A 9 1.85 -1.27 -17.18
C ILE A 9 1.71 -1.01 -15.68
N ILE A 10 0.62 -1.45 -15.07
CA ILE A 10 0.38 -1.25 -13.63
C ILE A 10 1.42 -2.00 -12.81
N THR A 11 1.67 -3.27 -13.13
CA THR A 11 2.71 -4.07 -12.47
C THR A 11 4.07 -3.39 -12.56
N TYR A 12 4.45 -2.95 -13.75
CA TYR A 12 5.71 -2.27 -13.98
C TYR A 12 5.82 -0.99 -13.17
N ARG A 13 4.76 -0.19 -13.14
CA ARG A 13 4.73 1.06 -12.37
C ARG A 13 4.89 0.82 -10.88
N VAL A 14 4.19 -0.16 -10.32
CA VAL A 14 4.29 -0.48 -8.90
C VAL A 14 5.71 -0.90 -8.55
N VAL A 15 6.28 -1.84 -9.30
CA VAL A 15 7.65 -2.33 -9.06
C VAL A 15 8.66 -1.21 -9.23
N LYS A 16 8.53 -0.40 -10.28
CA LYS A 16 9.44 0.71 -10.54
C LYS A 16 9.41 1.75 -9.42
N LEU A 17 8.22 2.10 -8.94
CA LEU A 17 8.06 3.06 -7.85
C LEU A 17 8.65 2.52 -6.55
N LEU A 18 8.47 1.23 -6.27
CA LEU A 18 9.06 0.59 -5.09
C LEU A 18 10.58 0.57 -5.16
N ALA A 19 11.13 0.30 -6.33
CA ALA A 19 12.59 0.18 -6.53
C ALA A 19 13.30 1.54 -6.62
N THR A 20 12.59 2.61 -6.98
CA THR A 20 13.21 3.94 -7.18
C THR A 20 13.30 4.69 -5.86
N PRO A 21 14.49 5.16 -5.45
CA PRO A 21 14.61 5.97 -4.23
C PRO A 21 13.76 7.24 -4.29
N PHE A 22 13.31 7.72 -3.12
CA PHE A 22 12.49 8.92 -3.05
C PHE A 22 13.15 10.13 -3.72
N GLU A 23 14.46 10.26 -3.58
CA GLU A 23 15.24 11.37 -4.15
C GLU A 23 15.21 11.40 -5.68
N ARG A 24 14.92 10.28 -6.32
CA ARG A 24 14.81 10.15 -7.77
C ARG A 24 13.37 10.21 -8.29
N GLN A 25 12.40 10.34 -7.40
CA GLN A 25 11.01 10.46 -7.78
C GLN A 25 10.70 11.86 -8.30
N GLU A 26 9.79 11.96 -9.25
CA GLU A 26 9.31 13.27 -9.76
C GLU A 26 8.68 14.11 -8.65
N ALA A 27 7.97 13.45 -7.72
CA ALA A 27 7.37 14.13 -6.57
C ALA A 27 8.43 14.84 -5.71
N PHE A 28 9.61 14.26 -5.57
CA PHE A 28 10.73 14.89 -4.87
C PHE A 28 11.22 16.13 -5.62
N LYS A 29 11.34 16.03 -6.93
CA LYS A 29 11.81 17.16 -7.78
C LYS A 29 10.87 18.36 -7.70
N TYR A 30 9.58 18.13 -7.54
CA TYR A 30 8.58 19.20 -7.38
C TYR A 30 8.41 19.67 -5.95
N GLY A 31 9.18 19.12 -5.00
CA GLY A 31 9.06 19.48 -3.59
C GLY A 31 7.79 18.97 -2.92
N ILE A 32 7.14 17.96 -3.47
CA ILE A 32 5.92 17.37 -2.92
C ILE A 32 6.25 16.47 -1.75
N ILE A 33 7.35 15.73 -1.83
CA ILE A 33 7.86 14.85 -0.77
C ILE A 33 9.31 15.21 -0.45
N ASP A 34 9.76 14.84 0.76
CA ASP A 34 11.16 14.96 1.14
C ASP A 34 11.94 13.67 0.79
N LYS A 35 13.20 13.62 1.16
CA LYS A 35 14.08 12.47 0.90
C LYS A 35 13.62 11.18 1.56
N ASP A 36 12.81 11.27 2.60
CA ASP A 36 12.27 10.13 3.34
C ASP A 36 10.85 9.78 2.92
N GLY A 37 10.33 10.46 1.91
CA GLY A 37 8.98 10.25 1.40
C GLY A 37 7.89 10.94 2.19
N LYS A 38 8.25 11.79 3.15
CA LYS A 38 7.28 12.55 3.93
C LYS A 38 6.64 13.63 3.05
N VAL A 39 5.32 13.77 3.15
CA VAL A 39 4.55 14.73 2.35
C VAL A 39 4.83 16.16 2.84
N LEU A 40 5.30 17.00 1.93
CA LEU A 40 5.53 18.43 2.17
C LEU A 40 4.41 19.29 1.60
N ARG A 41 3.78 18.83 0.52
CA ARG A 41 2.67 19.53 -0.15
C ARG A 41 1.51 18.56 -0.34
N LYS A 42 0.34 18.92 0.18
CA LYS A 42 -0.86 18.08 0.04
C LYS A 42 -1.33 18.09 -1.42
N PHE A 43 -1.92 16.98 -1.88
CA PHE A 43 -2.43 16.84 -3.24
C PHE A 43 -3.35 18.00 -3.63
N ARG A 44 -4.20 18.46 -2.72
CA ARG A 44 -5.12 19.59 -2.96
C ARG A 44 -4.42 20.89 -3.34
N THR A 45 -3.16 21.06 -2.95
CA THR A 45 -2.38 22.28 -3.24
C THR A 45 -1.63 22.20 -4.56
N LEU A 46 -1.63 21.06 -5.25
CA LEU A 46 -0.96 20.89 -6.53
C LEU A 46 -1.80 21.54 -7.62
N LYS A 47 -1.18 22.40 -8.42
CA LYS A 47 -1.86 23.20 -9.42
C LYS A 47 -1.63 22.72 -10.85
N THR A 48 -0.41 22.31 -11.18
CA THR A 48 -0.06 21.92 -12.54
C THR A 48 -0.38 20.45 -12.81
N THR A 49 -0.62 20.13 -14.08
CA THR A 49 -0.83 18.74 -14.52
C THR A 49 0.40 17.89 -14.23
N ALA A 50 1.60 18.43 -14.41
CA ALA A 50 2.85 17.73 -14.15
C ALA A 50 2.99 17.34 -12.67
N GLU A 51 2.68 18.27 -11.76
CA GLU A 51 2.70 18.00 -10.32
C GLU A 51 1.68 16.90 -9.93
N LYS A 52 0.47 16.97 -10.48
CA LYS A 52 -0.58 15.97 -10.20
C LYS A 52 -0.21 14.59 -10.72
N LYS A 53 0.41 14.51 -11.89
CA LYS A 53 0.90 13.24 -12.46
C LYS A 53 2.06 12.65 -11.67
N ALA A 54 2.85 13.50 -11.02
CA ALA A 54 3.96 13.06 -10.18
C ALA A 54 3.49 12.53 -8.82
N TYR A 55 2.25 12.77 -8.43
CA TYR A 55 1.73 12.40 -7.13
C TYR A 55 0.28 11.90 -7.21
N THR A 56 0.07 10.83 -7.99
CA THR A 56 -1.25 10.18 -8.13
C THR A 56 -1.57 9.32 -6.91
N MET A 57 -2.78 8.77 -6.86
CA MET A 57 -3.17 7.81 -5.81
C MET A 57 -2.21 6.63 -5.73
N LEU A 58 -1.80 6.11 -6.89
CA LEU A 58 -0.85 5.00 -6.93
C LEU A 58 0.50 5.39 -6.33
N HIS A 59 0.99 6.60 -6.62
CA HIS A 59 2.23 7.12 -6.01
C HIS A 59 2.09 7.19 -4.49
N ARG A 60 0.99 7.72 -3.99
CA ARG A 60 0.75 7.83 -2.55
C ARG A 60 0.73 6.47 -1.87
N PHE A 61 0.07 5.51 -2.48
CA PHE A 61 0.03 4.13 -1.98
C PHE A 61 1.44 3.53 -1.91
N VAL A 62 2.19 3.58 -3.01
CA VAL A 62 3.54 2.99 -3.08
C VAL A 62 4.50 3.72 -2.14
N PHE A 63 4.44 5.04 -2.06
CA PHE A 63 5.30 5.80 -1.15
C PHE A 63 5.01 5.45 0.31
N ASN A 64 3.76 5.23 0.65
CA ASN A 64 3.39 4.79 1.99
C ASN A 64 3.98 3.40 2.30
N LEU A 65 3.90 2.47 1.36
CA LEU A 65 4.53 1.14 1.52
C LEU A 65 6.04 1.26 1.70
N LYS A 66 6.71 2.10 0.92
CA LYS A 66 8.16 2.31 1.04
C LYS A 66 8.53 2.86 2.41
N ARG A 67 7.76 3.81 2.91
CA ARG A 67 8.00 4.37 4.24
C ARG A 67 7.86 3.31 5.33
N ILE A 68 6.86 2.44 5.22
CA ILE A 68 6.66 1.31 6.14
C ILE A 68 7.87 0.38 6.10
N LEU A 69 8.36 0.05 4.90
CA LEU A 69 9.53 -0.83 4.73
C LEU A 69 10.82 -0.23 5.30
N GLN A 70 10.96 1.09 5.27
CA GLN A 70 12.13 1.79 5.78
C GLN A 70 12.15 1.92 7.29
N LYS A 71 10.99 1.86 7.94
CA LYS A 71 10.89 1.96 9.39
C LYS A 71 11.15 0.60 10.02
N ALA A 72 12.43 0.30 10.26
CA ALA A 72 12.82 -0.91 10.97
C ALA A 72 12.17 -0.95 12.35
N GLY A 73 11.50 -2.06 12.68
CA GLY A 73 10.90 -2.26 13.99
C GLY A 73 9.47 -1.79 14.18
N LEU A 74 8.88 -1.07 13.23
CA LEU A 74 7.49 -0.64 13.31
C LEU A 74 6.53 -1.58 12.56
N GLY A 75 6.83 -2.86 12.61
CA GLY A 75 5.94 -3.85 12.07
C GLY A 75 5.82 -3.77 10.56
N GLY A 76 6.91 -4.06 9.87
CA GLY A 76 6.82 -4.48 8.50
C GLY A 76 5.95 -5.71 8.40
N ARG A 77 4.74 -5.64 8.97
CA ARG A 77 3.78 -6.73 8.96
C ARG A 77 2.95 -6.66 7.71
N LEU A 78 2.68 -7.80 7.14
CA LEU A 78 1.83 -7.88 5.96
C LEU A 78 0.46 -7.24 6.19
N GLY A 79 -0.04 -7.28 7.43
CA GLY A 79 -1.27 -6.61 7.84
C GLY A 79 -1.29 -5.10 7.58
N THR A 80 -0.15 -4.43 7.78
CA THR A 80 -0.03 -3.00 7.49
C THR A 80 -0.18 -2.72 5.99
N PHE A 81 0.37 -3.59 5.15
CA PHE A 81 0.22 -3.49 3.70
C PHE A 81 -1.24 -3.74 3.28
N ALA A 82 -1.91 -4.69 3.95
CA ALA A 82 -3.32 -4.97 3.69
C ALA A 82 -4.19 -3.73 3.98
N VAL A 83 -3.96 -3.06 5.08
CA VAL A 83 -4.65 -1.82 5.43
C VAL A 83 -4.36 -0.72 4.40
N ALA A 84 -3.10 -0.56 3.99
CA ALA A 84 -2.72 0.44 3.01
C ALA A 84 -3.43 0.21 1.66
N LEU A 85 -3.50 -1.04 1.21
CA LEU A 85 -4.22 -1.37 -0.03
C LEU A 85 -5.72 -1.15 0.12
N GLY A 86 -6.28 -1.51 1.27
CA GLY A 86 -7.69 -1.24 1.57
C GLY A 86 -8.03 0.25 1.51
N LEU A 87 -7.14 1.09 2.05
CA LEU A 87 -7.30 2.54 1.99
C LEU A 87 -7.26 3.06 0.55
N LEU A 88 -6.35 2.54 -0.27
CA LEU A 88 -6.29 2.91 -1.68
C LEU A 88 -7.62 2.60 -2.39
N ILE A 89 -8.15 1.41 -2.19
CA ILE A 89 -9.41 0.98 -2.79
C ILE A 89 -10.58 1.82 -2.26
N ARG A 90 -10.60 2.14 -0.98
CA ARG A 90 -11.64 2.96 -0.36
C ARG A 90 -11.66 4.36 -0.94
N GLU A 91 -10.49 4.96 -1.15
CA GLU A 91 -10.38 6.31 -1.70
C GLU A 91 -10.70 6.35 -3.21
N ASP A 92 -10.34 5.31 -3.94
CA ASP A 92 -10.59 5.23 -5.37
C ASP A 92 -10.95 3.79 -5.78
N LYS A 93 -12.25 3.56 -5.98
CA LYS A 93 -12.79 2.25 -6.35
C LYS A 93 -12.29 1.75 -7.71
N ASN A 94 -11.72 2.61 -8.53
CA ASN A 94 -11.15 2.21 -9.82
C ASN A 94 -9.97 1.24 -9.67
N TYR A 95 -9.35 1.19 -8.48
CA TYR A 95 -8.28 0.25 -8.20
C TYR A 95 -8.78 -1.14 -7.79
N LEU A 96 -10.06 -1.28 -7.47
CA LEU A 96 -10.59 -2.59 -7.04
C LEU A 96 -10.36 -3.71 -8.05
N PRO A 97 -10.55 -3.52 -9.38
CA PRO A 97 -10.25 -4.58 -10.36
C PRO A 97 -8.77 -4.97 -10.41
N TYR A 98 -7.89 -4.10 -9.95
CA TYR A 98 -6.43 -4.33 -9.97
C TYR A 98 -5.87 -4.80 -8.65
N LYS A 99 -6.73 -5.05 -7.64
CA LYS A 99 -6.30 -5.45 -6.29
C LYS A 99 -5.34 -6.64 -6.31
N ASN A 100 -5.74 -7.72 -6.98
CA ASN A 100 -4.92 -8.93 -7.04
C ASN A 100 -3.59 -8.70 -7.76
N LEU A 101 -3.60 -7.88 -8.80
CA LEU A 101 -2.41 -7.54 -9.55
C LEU A 101 -1.43 -6.73 -8.71
N ILE A 102 -1.94 -5.74 -7.97
CA ILE A 102 -1.12 -4.91 -7.07
C ILE A 102 -0.52 -5.78 -5.97
N GLU A 103 -1.31 -6.66 -5.36
CA GLU A 103 -0.82 -7.62 -4.36
C GLU A 103 0.33 -8.45 -4.90
N SER A 104 0.15 -9.03 -6.09
CA SER A 104 1.17 -9.88 -6.72
C SER A 104 2.45 -9.10 -7.01
N ALA A 105 2.33 -7.87 -7.50
CA ALA A 105 3.49 -7.03 -7.79
C ALA A 105 4.28 -6.70 -6.51
N VAL A 106 3.59 -6.36 -5.43
CA VAL A 106 4.20 -6.07 -4.13
C VAL A 106 4.89 -7.31 -3.57
N ILE A 107 4.21 -8.46 -3.59
CA ILE A 107 4.76 -9.73 -3.07
C ILE A 107 6.01 -10.13 -3.87
N THR A 108 5.96 -10.02 -5.20
CA THR A 108 7.12 -10.33 -6.05
C THR A 108 8.32 -9.45 -5.69
N TYR A 109 8.09 -8.16 -5.53
CA TYR A 109 9.14 -7.23 -5.11
C TYR A 109 9.73 -7.61 -3.76
N LEU A 110 8.88 -7.92 -2.78
CA LEU A 110 9.30 -8.30 -1.43
C LEU A 110 10.12 -9.59 -1.44
N LYS A 111 9.75 -10.58 -2.26
CA LYS A 111 10.50 -11.83 -2.40
C LYS A 111 11.85 -11.60 -3.06
N GLU A 112 11.90 -10.80 -4.11
CA GLU A 112 13.15 -10.48 -4.82
C GLU A 112 14.14 -9.70 -3.96
N THR A 113 13.65 -8.92 -3.00
CA THR A 113 14.48 -8.14 -2.08
C THR A 113 14.70 -8.82 -0.73
N ASN A 114 14.26 -10.09 -0.58
CA ASN A 114 14.40 -10.89 0.65
C ASN A 114 13.71 -10.29 1.88
N GLN A 115 12.65 -9.53 1.68
CA GLN A 115 11.89 -8.89 2.76
C GLN A 115 10.60 -9.64 3.10
N TYR A 116 10.14 -10.53 2.23
CA TYR A 116 8.83 -11.16 2.37
C TYR A 116 8.73 -12.08 3.59
N GLU A 117 9.75 -12.90 3.83
CA GLU A 117 9.75 -13.84 4.96
C GLU A 117 9.72 -13.13 6.31
N GLN A 118 10.40 -11.99 6.41
CA GLN A 118 10.39 -11.19 7.63
C GLN A 118 8.99 -10.67 7.97
N LEU A 119 8.21 -10.34 6.95
CA LEU A 119 6.84 -9.88 7.13
C LEU A 119 5.90 -11.00 7.57
N LEU A 120 6.16 -12.24 7.15
CA LEU A 120 5.36 -13.39 7.54
C LEU A 120 5.61 -13.83 8.98
N THR A 121 6.84 -13.79 9.44
CA THR A 121 7.21 -14.27 10.79
C THR A 121 6.61 -13.42 11.90
N GLU A 122 6.22 -12.20 11.60
CA GLU A 122 5.61 -11.29 12.56
C GLU A 122 4.08 -11.38 12.58
N GLN A 123 3.48 -12.21 11.73
CA GLN A 123 2.06 -12.51 11.81
C GLN A 123 1.83 -13.39 13.03
N GLY A 124 1.37 -12.79 14.12
CA GLY A 124 0.92 -13.53 15.28
C GLY A 124 -0.21 -14.49 14.92
N GLU A 125 -0.49 -15.42 15.81
CA GLU A 125 -1.52 -16.42 15.62
C GLU A 125 -2.81 -15.81 15.08
N VAL A 126 -3.29 -16.38 13.97
CA VAL A 126 -4.56 -15.99 13.39
C VAL A 126 -5.65 -16.40 14.36
N MET A 127 -6.16 -15.44 15.10
CA MET A 127 -7.42 -15.66 15.78
C MET A 127 -8.51 -15.67 14.72
N THR A 128 -9.24 -16.78 14.61
CA THR A 128 -10.43 -16.83 13.78
C THR A 128 -11.51 -15.98 14.45
N PRO A 129 -11.81 -14.79 13.97
CA PRO A 129 -12.89 -14.04 14.56
C PRO A 129 -14.22 -14.63 14.10
N GLU A 130 -15.07 -14.94 15.04
CA GLU A 130 -16.46 -15.29 14.75
C GLU A 130 -17.26 -14.08 14.23
N ILE A 131 -16.57 -12.96 13.95
CA ILE A 131 -17.22 -11.70 13.59
C ILE A 131 -16.96 -11.42 12.11
N GLU A 132 -17.75 -12.05 11.25
CA GLU A 132 -17.73 -11.76 9.81
C GLU A 132 -18.37 -10.42 9.44
N GLN A 133 -18.85 -9.65 10.40
CA GLN A 133 -19.81 -8.59 10.13
C GLN A 133 -19.22 -7.27 9.63
N ASN A 134 -17.90 -7.05 9.73
CA ASN A 134 -17.31 -5.77 9.36
C ASN A 134 -16.04 -5.90 8.51
N VAL A 135 -15.92 -6.97 7.75
CA VAL A 135 -14.79 -7.13 6.83
C VAL A 135 -14.95 -6.16 5.68
N PHE A 136 -14.07 -5.18 5.58
CA PHE A 136 -14.03 -4.23 4.48
C PHE A 136 -13.47 -4.86 3.20
N CYS A 137 -12.33 -5.54 3.33
CA CYS A 137 -11.71 -6.26 2.21
C CYS A 137 -10.76 -7.33 2.74
N ASN A 138 -10.36 -8.25 1.86
CA ASN A 138 -9.25 -9.15 2.10
C ASN A 138 -8.09 -8.73 1.19
N CYS A 139 -6.99 -8.33 1.78
CA CYS A 139 -5.81 -7.90 1.07
C CYS A 139 -4.60 -8.68 1.57
N PHE A 140 -3.81 -9.21 0.66
CA PHE A 140 -2.65 -10.07 0.95
C PHE A 140 -3.02 -11.30 1.81
N GLY A 141 -4.25 -11.82 1.64
CA GLY A 141 -4.75 -12.93 2.45
C GLY A 141 -5.18 -12.55 3.86
N ILE A 142 -5.19 -11.27 4.19
CA ILE A 142 -5.51 -10.75 5.53
C ILE A 142 -6.81 -9.97 5.47
N ASP A 143 -7.72 -10.25 6.39
CA ASP A 143 -8.96 -9.51 6.51
C ASP A 143 -8.70 -8.12 7.10
N VAL A 144 -9.28 -7.11 6.46
CA VAL A 144 -9.22 -5.71 6.88
C VAL A 144 -10.62 -5.31 7.33
N TYR A 145 -10.72 -4.80 8.55
CA TYR A 145 -11.98 -4.41 9.17
C TYR A 145 -12.13 -2.90 9.20
N GLU A 146 -13.36 -2.42 9.06
CA GLU A 146 -13.67 -1.02 9.26
C GLU A 146 -14.18 -0.81 10.69
N VAL A 147 -13.46 0.00 11.48
CA VAL A 147 -13.79 0.29 12.87
C VAL A 147 -13.73 1.81 13.04
N GLU A 148 -14.87 2.42 13.36
CA GLU A 148 -14.95 3.87 13.60
C GLU A 148 -14.30 4.70 12.48
N ASP A 149 -14.69 4.41 11.24
CA ASP A 149 -14.16 5.06 10.02
C ASP A 149 -12.68 4.81 9.73
N LYS A 150 -12.05 3.90 10.46
CA LYS A 150 -10.66 3.50 10.24
C LYS A 150 -10.60 2.06 9.73
N LEU A 151 -9.59 1.76 8.93
CA LEU A 151 -9.30 0.39 8.53
C LEU A 151 -8.22 -0.20 9.42
N VAL A 152 -8.46 -1.40 9.94
CA VAL A 152 -7.52 -2.14 10.79
C VAL A 152 -7.39 -3.57 10.27
N SER A 153 -6.21 -4.14 10.41
CA SER A 153 -5.99 -5.54 10.06
C SER A 153 -6.59 -6.47 11.12
N GLU A 154 -6.82 -7.72 10.77
CA GLU A 154 -7.37 -8.72 11.70
C GLU A 154 -6.55 -8.84 12.99
N GLY A 155 -5.21 -8.75 12.91
CA GLY A 155 -4.35 -8.81 14.09
C GLY A 155 -4.54 -7.62 15.02
N GLU A 156 -4.73 -6.43 14.47
CA GLU A 156 -5.01 -5.23 15.26
C GLU A 156 -6.44 -5.24 15.82
N TYR A 157 -7.38 -5.73 15.03
CA TYR A 157 -8.77 -5.85 15.47
C TYR A 157 -8.90 -6.78 16.69
N ALA A 158 -8.19 -7.91 16.66
CA ALA A 158 -8.17 -8.84 17.78
C ALA A 158 -7.66 -8.20 19.08
N LYS A 159 -6.75 -7.22 18.99
CA LYS A 159 -6.25 -6.49 20.17
C LYS A 159 -7.25 -5.51 20.76
N THR A 160 -8.26 -5.10 19.99
CA THR A 160 -9.29 -4.17 20.46
C THR A 160 -10.45 -4.86 21.17
N LEU A 161 -10.53 -6.17 21.05
CA LEU A 161 -11.52 -6.99 21.73
C LEU A 161 -11.04 -7.35 23.13
#